data_395cf4f90e60d42c8bb5853f75cf1cce
#
_entry.id   395cf4f90e60d42c8bb5853f75cf1cce
#
_cell.length_a   1.000
_cell.length_b   1.000
_cell.length_c   1.000
_cell.angle_alpha   90.00
_cell.angle_beta   90.00
_cell.angle_gamma   90.00
#
_symmetry.space_group_name_H-M   'P 1'
#
loop_
_entity.id
_entity.type
_entity.pdbx_description
1 polymer ?
#
loop_
_entity_poly.entity_id
_entity_poly.type
_entity_poly.pdbx_seq_one_letter_code
_entity_poly.pdbx_strand_id
1 'polypeptide(L)'
;MVADEAQLHNYSERSESLSRPSALTGFPVSSKCPHGGVAQLVERFGRIEEARGSIPLTSTPKRKFAQRPSRFRAATFLIAISLILSACGGSSEDKAYSGLELDKPRLMPDPILIDTQGQRFAMRSDTQGSVRLVYFGFTSCPDICPVHLEQLSNVLARPGMPPNIKVLFVTVDPETDTPAVIRDFLNQFSVDFIGLTGSEEQIVEVQRQFSALVALAPSDEEETPNDLGHDGRVFAFAPDGLGRTQYPHPTRQTTWTRDLPKLAALR
;
A
#
# COMPACT_ATOMS: atom_id res chain seq x y z
N MET A 1 -42.92 1.79 -48.99
CA MET A 1 -41.75 2.06 -49.84
C MET A 1 -40.66 1.16 -49.34
N VAL A 2 -40.34 0.23 -50.17
CA VAL A 2 -39.41 -0.88 -50.06
C VAL A 2 -37.98 -0.34 -50.37
N ALA A 3 -37.00 -0.72 -49.62
CA ALA A 3 -35.58 -0.78 -49.92
C ALA A 3 -34.84 -0.97 -48.60
N ASP A 4 -33.85 -1.85 -48.38
CA ASP A 4 -33.06 -2.68 -49.23
C ASP A 4 -32.43 -3.79 -48.36
N GLU A 5 -32.76 -5.03 -48.66
CA GLU A 5 -32.27 -6.26 -48.00
C GLU A 5 -31.04 -6.80 -48.77
N ALA A 6 -29.98 -6.06 -48.89
CA ALA A 6 -28.85 -6.50 -49.70
C ALA A 6 -27.45 -6.21 -49.17
N GLN A 7 -27.23 -6.30 -47.82
CA GLN A 7 -25.84 -6.18 -47.26
C GLN A 7 -25.48 -7.17 -46.15
N LEU A 8 -26.21 -8.28 -45.97
CA LEU A 8 -25.91 -9.31 -44.99
C LEU A 8 -25.32 -10.62 -45.56
N HIS A 9 -24.65 -10.57 -46.70
CA HIS A 9 -24.18 -11.81 -47.32
C HIS A 9 -22.72 -11.83 -47.74
N ASN A 10 -21.81 -11.16 -47.00
CA ASN A 10 -20.36 -11.19 -47.36
C ASN A 10 -19.42 -11.25 -46.16
N TYR A 11 -19.76 -11.97 -45.07
CA TYR A 11 -18.83 -12.17 -43.94
C TYR A 11 -18.69 -13.64 -43.53
N SER A 12 -18.92 -14.60 -44.40
CA SER A 12 -18.85 -16.03 -44.04
C SER A 12 -17.79 -16.85 -44.79
N GLU A 13 -16.88 -16.24 -45.59
CA GLU A 13 -15.86 -17.02 -46.27
C GLU A 13 -14.47 -16.37 -46.20
N ARG A 14 -13.87 -16.35 -45.01
CA ARG A 14 -12.42 -16.17 -44.84
C ARG A 14 -11.84 -16.77 -43.57
N SER A 15 -12.10 -18.06 -43.38
CA SER A 15 -11.41 -18.83 -42.35
C SER A 15 -11.02 -20.21 -42.90
N GLU A 16 -10.07 -20.23 -43.82
CA GLU A 16 -9.28 -21.44 -44.13
C GLU A 16 -8.02 -21.05 -44.89
N SER A 17 -6.91 -21.40 -44.30
CA SER A 17 -5.54 -21.43 -44.81
C SER A 17 -4.54 -20.53 -44.11
N LEU A 18 -4.05 -20.95 -42.94
CA LEU A 18 -2.65 -20.71 -42.57
C LEU A 18 -2.14 -21.97 -41.84
N SER A 19 -1.37 -22.71 -42.61
CA SER A 19 -0.63 -23.91 -42.28
C SER A 19 0.37 -23.69 -41.13
N ARG A 20 0.47 -24.69 -40.25
CA ARG A 20 1.46 -24.85 -39.17
C ARG A 20 2.89 -24.86 -39.76
N PRO A 21 3.84 -24.17 -39.20
CA PRO A 21 5.25 -24.52 -39.35
C PRO A 21 5.70 -25.51 -38.28
N SER A 22 6.48 -26.45 -38.76
CA SER A 22 7.05 -27.61 -38.12
C SER A 22 8.02 -27.30 -37.00
N ALA A 23 8.15 -28.29 -36.12
CA ALA A 23 9.12 -28.42 -35.04
C ALA A 23 10.56 -27.97 -35.42
N LEU A 24 11.15 -27.16 -34.54
CA LEU A 24 12.59 -27.03 -34.42
C LEU A 24 13.03 -27.58 -33.08
N THR A 25 13.69 -28.69 -33.18
CA THR A 25 14.46 -29.42 -32.17
C THR A 25 15.68 -28.62 -31.71
N GLY A 26 15.93 -28.61 -30.41
CA GLY A 26 17.29 -28.61 -29.87
C GLY A 26 17.89 -27.26 -29.48
N PHE A 27 17.68 -26.81 -28.23
CA PHE A 27 18.68 -26.00 -27.55
C PHE A 27 19.16 -26.74 -26.29
N PRO A 28 20.48 -26.84 -26.09
CA PRO A 28 21.02 -27.53 -24.91
C PRO A 28 20.87 -26.65 -23.67
N VAL A 29 20.30 -27.26 -22.62
CA VAL A 29 20.27 -26.69 -21.27
C VAL A 29 21.70 -26.72 -20.72
N SER A 30 22.36 -25.57 -20.70
CA SER A 30 23.63 -25.40 -19.97
C SER A 30 23.34 -25.00 -18.55
N SER A 31 23.40 -25.96 -17.66
CA SER A 31 23.43 -25.77 -16.21
C SER A 31 24.79 -25.22 -15.78
N LYS A 32 24.87 -23.90 -15.50
CA LYS A 32 25.92 -23.34 -14.66
C LYS A 32 25.39 -22.10 -13.95
N CYS A 33 24.93 -22.29 -12.72
CA CYS A 33 24.82 -21.21 -11.74
C CYS A 33 26.23 -20.88 -11.23
N PRO A 34 26.70 -19.64 -11.29
CA PRO A 34 27.90 -19.26 -10.56
C PRO A 34 27.52 -18.97 -9.11
N HIS A 35 27.78 -19.90 -8.23
CA HIS A 35 27.92 -19.66 -6.80
C HIS A 35 29.23 -18.87 -6.60
N GLY A 36 29.12 -17.63 -6.15
CA GLY A 36 30.31 -16.82 -5.86
C GLY A 36 29.97 -15.38 -5.52
N GLY A 37 29.30 -15.12 -4.40
CA GLY A 37 29.00 -13.76 -3.98
C GLY A 37 28.81 -13.51 -2.49
N VAL A 38 28.89 -14.52 -1.66
CA VAL A 38 28.65 -14.37 -0.20
C VAL A 38 29.93 -14.58 0.64
N ALA A 39 31.01 -15.08 0.06
CA ALA A 39 32.26 -15.35 0.78
C ALA A 39 33.20 -14.13 0.94
N GLN A 40 32.95 -13.00 0.29
CA GLN A 40 33.87 -11.84 0.36
C GLN A 40 33.49 -10.77 1.41
N LEU A 41 32.36 -10.93 2.11
CA LEU A 41 31.97 -9.95 3.15
C LEU A 41 32.41 -10.33 4.56
N VAL A 42 32.90 -11.52 4.79
CA VAL A 42 33.34 -12.02 6.13
C VAL A 42 34.84 -11.76 6.39
N GLU A 43 35.65 -11.56 5.38
CA GLU A 43 37.10 -11.30 5.57
C GLU A 43 37.49 -9.85 5.89
N ARG A 44 36.55 -8.91 5.89
CA ARG A 44 36.86 -7.51 6.15
C ARG A 44 36.67 -7.07 7.61
N PHE A 45 36.17 -7.94 8.48
CA PHE A 45 35.97 -7.68 9.92
C PHE A 45 36.99 -8.37 10.85
N GLY A 46 37.96 -9.12 10.33
CA GLY A 46 38.92 -9.91 11.09
C GLY A 46 40.29 -9.27 11.31
N ARG A 47 40.48 -7.97 11.14
CA ARG A 47 41.83 -7.38 11.27
C ARG A 47 41.84 -6.06 12.05
N ILE A 48 41.32 -6.07 13.27
CA ILE A 48 41.54 -5.01 14.28
C ILE A 48 41.69 -5.68 15.64
N GLU A 49 42.72 -6.49 15.80
CA GLU A 49 43.21 -6.95 17.10
C GLU A 49 44.67 -7.31 17.01
N GLU A 50 45.52 -6.31 16.83
CA GLU A 50 46.95 -6.42 17.21
C GLU A 50 47.59 -5.03 17.24
N ALA A 51 47.29 -4.25 18.30
CA ALA A 51 48.14 -3.14 18.73
C ALA A 51 48.02 -2.98 20.26
N ARG A 52 48.43 -4.01 21.00
CA ARG A 52 48.76 -3.82 22.42
C ARG A 52 50.20 -3.39 22.56
N GLY A 53 50.43 -2.07 22.48
CA GLY A 53 51.62 -1.45 22.92
C GLY A 53 51.68 -1.44 24.45
N SER A 54 52.71 -2.04 25.01
CA SER A 54 53.02 -2.08 26.44
C SER A 54 53.29 -0.68 26.99
N ILE A 55 52.49 -0.20 27.95
CA ILE A 55 52.73 1.01 28.72
C ILE A 55 53.40 0.62 30.03
N PRO A 56 54.55 1.22 30.42
CA PRO A 56 55.21 0.87 31.66
C PRO A 56 54.50 1.44 32.87
N LEU A 57 54.34 0.61 33.89
CA LEU A 57 53.79 0.92 35.19
C LEU A 57 54.73 1.88 35.96
N THR A 58 54.38 3.16 36.08
CA THR A 58 54.96 4.05 37.05
C THR A 58 54.12 4.02 38.33
N SER A 59 54.76 3.64 39.41
CA SER A 59 54.24 3.56 40.76
C SER A 59 53.82 4.93 41.30
N THR A 60 52.53 5.10 41.62
CA THR A 60 51.99 6.26 42.34
C THR A 60 51.76 5.95 43.82
N PRO A 61 52.09 6.86 44.75
CA PRO A 61 52.03 6.56 46.19
C PRO A 61 50.61 6.54 46.71
N LYS A 62 50.32 5.55 47.55
CA LYS A 62 49.05 5.34 48.26
C LYS A 62 48.81 6.50 49.27
N ARG A 63 47.93 7.45 48.94
CA ARG A 63 47.30 8.33 49.92
C ARG A 63 46.05 7.65 50.45
N LYS A 64 46.13 7.21 51.73
CA LYS A 64 44.98 6.76 52.51
C LYS A 64 44.12 7.98 52.86
N PHE A 65 43.05 8.22 52.12
CA PHE A 65 41.99 9.13 52.59
C PHE A 65 40.87 8.26 53.14
N ALA A 66 40.80 8.18 54.46
CA ALA A 66 39.66 7.59 55.18
C ALA A 66 38.51 8.61 55.14
N GLN A 67 37.62 8.50 54.14
CA GLN A 67 36.35 9.21 54.20
C GLN A 67 35.26 8.24 54.66
N ARG A 68 34.73 8.48 55.84
CA ARG A 68 33.51 7.86 56.35
C ARG A 68 32.35 8.30 55.44
N PRO A 69 31.60 7.38 54.78
CA PRO A 69 30.41 7.76 54.03
C PRO A 69 29.33 8.18 55.01
N SER A 70 28.93 9.45 54.98
CA SER A 70 27.76 9.91 55.76
C SER A 70 26.51 9.25 55.14
N ARG A 71 25.76 8.53 55.95
CA ARG A 71 24.52 7.81 55.57
C ARG A 71 23.47 8.69 54.88
N PHE A 72 23.59 10.01 54.98
CA PHE A 72 22.70 10.98 54.33
C PHE A 72 22.98 11.20 52.84
N ARG A 73 24.20 10.96 52.36
CA ARG A 73 24.55 11.15 50.94
C ARG A 73 24.07 9.99 50.04
N ALA A 74 23.94 8.80 50.58
CA ALA A 74 23.46 7.63 49.84
C ALA A 74 21.95 7.70 49.58
N ALA A 75 21.16 8.22 50.53
CA ALA A 75 19.72 8.36 50.36
C ALA A 75 19.32 9.39 49.30
N THR A 76 20.05 10.52 49.22
CA THR A 76 19.81 11.57 48.22
C THR A 76 20.17 11.11 46.78
N PHE A 77 21.22 10.27 46.64
CA PHE A 77 21.61 9.71 45.36
C PHE A 77 20.58 8.69 44.83
N LEU A 78 20.01 7.86 45.71
CA LEU A 78 18.99 6.87 45.33
C LEU A 78 17.67 7.53 44.90
N ILE A 79 17.28 8.63 45.56
CA ILE A 79 16.09 9.40 45.20
C ILE A 79 16.29 10.11 43.86
N ALA A 80 17.48 10.67 43.60
CA ALA A 80 17.81 11.31 42.31
C ALA A 80 17.82 10.32 41.14
N ILE A 81 18.34 9.10 41.32
CA ILE A 81 18.33 8.04 40.33
C ILE A 81 16.90 7.53 40.07
N SER A 82 16.05 7.42 41.12
CA SER A 82 14.65 7.02 40.99
C SER A 82 13.82 8.02 40.16
N LEU A 83 14.09 9.33 40.32
CA LEU A 83 13.44 10.39 39.53
C LEU A 83 13.88 10.44 38.06
N ILE A 84 15.13 10.06 37.78
CA ILE A 84 15.65 10.02 36.41
C ILE A 84 15.10 8.78 35.64
N LEU A 85 14.90 7.65 36.32
CA LEU A 85 14.30 6.47 35.68
C LEU A 85 12.80 6.63 35.38
N SER A 86 12.10 7.55 36.06
CA SER A 86 10.67 7.82 35.77
C SER A 86 10.47 8.74 34.55
N ALA A 87 11.52 9.40 34.04
CA ALA A 87 11.42 10.32 32.91
C ALA A 87 11.58 9.65 31.53
N CYS A 88 11.91 8.37 31.46
CA CYS A 88 11.97 7.60 30.20
C CYS A 88 10.70 6.82 29.88
N GLY A 89 9.57 7.14 30.49
CA GLY A 89 8.26 6.77 29.98
C GLY A 89 7.92 7.68 28.80
N GLY A 90 8.56 7.47 27.64
CA GLY A 90 8.07 8.01 26.39
C GLY A 90 6.65 7.50 26.24
N SER A 91 5.65 8.39 26.33
CA SER A 91 4.31 8.12 25.91
C SER A 91 4.41 7.70 24.42
N SER A 92 4.38 6.39 24.17
CA SER A 92 3.90 5.92 22.90
C SER A 92 2.46 6.48 22.84
N GLU A 93 2.25 7.55 22.07
CA GLU A 93 0.90 7.95 21.71
C GLU A 93 0.23 6.68 21.20
N ASP A 94 -0.76 6.19 21.95
CA ASP A 94 -1.55 5.03 21.54
C ASP A 94 -2.29 5.45 20.27
N LYS A 95 -1.66 5.19 19.12
CA LYS A 95 -2.27 5.46 17.82
C LYS A 95 -3.59 4.71 17.75
N ALA A 96 -4.66 5.44 17.50
CA ALA A 96 -5.99 4.85 17.38
C ALA A 96 -6.03 3.83 16.23
N TYR A 97 -5.25 4.09 15.17
CA TYR A 97 -5.14 3.24 13.98
C TYR A 97 -3.68 2.85 13.72
N SER A 98 -3.51 1.74 12.99
CA SER A 98 -2.18 1.27 12.56
C SER A 98 -1.73 1.89 11.24
N GLY A 99 -2.65 2.55 10.52
CA GLY A 99 -2.34 3.31 9.31
C GLY A 99 -1.68 4.64 9.64
N LEU A 100 -1.50 5.48 8.61
CA LEU A 100 -1.11 6.87 8.76
C LEU A 100 -2.33 7.67 9.25
N GLU A 101 -2.29 8.12 10.49
CA GLU A 101 -3.34 8.98 11.03
C GLU A 101 -3.24 10.37 10.42
N LEU A 102 -4.39 10.97 10.15
CA LEU A 102 -4.49 12.36 9.73
C LEU A 102 -4.50 13.27 10.96
N ASP A 103 -3.75 14.36 10.94
CA ASP A 103 -3.73 15.35 12.04
C ASP A 103 -5.13 15.87 12.38
N LYS A 104 -5.99 15.95 11.39
CA LYS A 104 -7.40 16.33 11.54
C LYS A 104 -8.28 15.47 10.63
N PRO A 105 -9.43 14.99 11.14
CA PRO A 105 -10.40 14.30 10.31
C PRO A 105 -10.84 15.20 9.13
N ARG A 106 -10.95 14.59 7.94
CA ARG A 106 -11.36 15.31 6.71
C ARG A 106 -12.62 14.69 6.16
N LEU A 107 -13.57 15.55 5.79
CA LEU A 107 -14.78 15.09 5.12
C LEU A 107 -14.41 14.45 3.78
N MET A 108 -14.98 13.26 3.51
CA MET A 108 -14.84 12.61 2.23
C MET A 108 -15.36 13.51 1.11
N PRO A 109 -14.63 13.78 0.05
CA PRO A 109 -15.15 14.41 -1.16
C PRO A 109 -16.33 13.62 -1.74
N ASP A 110 -17.20 14.30 -2.48
CA ASP A 110 -18.38 13.68 -3.10
C ASP A 110 -18.43 13.91 -4.62
N PRO A 111 -17.37 13.56 -5.36
CA PRO A 111 -17.40 13.66 -6.80
C PRO A 111 -18.39 12.64 -7.38
N ILE A 112 -19.00 12.99 -8.51
CA ILE A 112 -19.86 12.11 -9.27
C ILE A 112 -19.05 11.50 -10.41
N LEU A 113 -18.89 10.18 -10.36
CA LEU A 113 -18.22 9.37 -11.39
C LEU A 113 -19.22 8.44 -12.07
N ILE A 114 -18.74 7.58 -12.94
CA ILE A 114 -19.51 6.54 -13.63
C ILE A 114 -19.11 5.19 -13.05
N ASP A 115 -20.08 4.39 -12.65
CA ASP A 115 -19.84 3.03 -12.17
C ASP A 115 -19.70 2.01 -13.32
N THR A 116 -19.46 0.74 -12.97
CA THR A 116 -19.30 -0.34 -13.94
C THR A 116 -20.61 -0.74 -14.65
N GLN A 117 -21.76 -0.20 -14.25
CA GLN A 117 -23.04 -0.32 -14.93
C GLN A 117 -23.35 0.87 -15.85
N GLY A 118 -22.43 1.84 -15.94
CA GLY A 118 -22.63 3.07 -16.71
C GLY A 118 -23.54 4.09 -16.01
N GLN A 119 -23.80 3.91 -14.70
CA GLN A 119 -24.65 4.81 -13.92
C GLN A 119 -23.82 5.88 -13.20
N ARG A 120 -24.45 7.03 -12.96
CA ARG A 120 -23.84 8.08 -12.12
C ARG A 120 -23.73 7.61 -10.68
N PHE A 121 -22.59 7.80 -10.08
CA PHE A 121 -22.28 7.38 -8.72
C PHE A 121 -21.64 8.51 -7.93
N ALA A 122 -22.32 9.00 -6.88
CA ALA A 122 -21.79 10.01 -5.95
C ALA A 122 -21.04 9.29 -4.82
N MET A 123 -19.72 9.40 -4.82
CA MET A 123 -18.84 8.54 -4.01
C MET A 123 -19.19 8.51 -2.53
N ARG A 124 -19.51 9.66 -1.93
CA ARG A 124 -19.88 9.77 -0.52
C ARG A 124 -21.37 9.53 -0.29
N SER A 125 -22.23 10.18 -1.11
CA SER A 125 -23.68 10.17 -0.92
C SER A 125 -24.29 8.79 -1.14
N ASP A 126 -23.84 8.04 -2.17
CA ASP A 126 -24.36 6.70 -2.48
C ASP A 126 -23.78 5.60 -1.56
N THR A 127 -22.84 5.97 -0.70
CA THR A 127 -22.21 5.05 0.26
C THR A 127 -22.41 5.47 1.72
N GLN A 128 -23.42 6.28 2.01
CA GLN A 128 -23.68 6.75 3.37
C GLN A 128 -23.83 5.60 4.38
N GLY A 129 -23.34 5.80 5.60
CA GLY A 129 -23.40 4.81 6.68
C GLY A 129 -22.44 3.63 6.52
N SER A 130 -21.60 3.63 5.49
CA SER A 130 -20.58 2.60 5.27
C SER A 130 -19.17 3.11 5.62
N VAL A 131 -18.29 2.21 5.98
CA VAL A 131 -16.84 2.46 5.86
C VAL A 131 -16.50 2.45 4.37
N ARG A 132 -15.78 3.47 3.89
CA ARG A 132 -15.34 3.55 2.50
C ARG A 132 -13.83 3.43 2.45
N LEU A 133 -13.37 2.51 1.64
CA LEU A 133 -11.95 2.31 1.32
C LEU A 133 -11.77 2.71 -0.13
N VAL A 134 -11.21 3.91 -0.35
CA VAL A 134 -11.00 4.46 -1.70
C VAL A 134 -9.58 4.15 -2.13
N TYR A 135 -9.44 3.51 -3.27
CA TYR A 135 -8.18 3.13 -3.86
C TYR A 135 -8.10 3.59 -5.32
N PHE A 136 -7.06 4.36 -5.63
CA PHE A 136 -6.74 4.78 -6.98
C PHE A 136 -5.80 3.76 -7.62
N GLY A 137 -6.12 3.29 -8.82
CA GLY A 137 -5.34 2.27 -9.49
C GLY A 137 -5.77 2.12 -10.96
N PHE A 138 -5.23 1.14 -11.65
CA PHE A 138 -5.58 0.81 -13.03
C PHE A 138 -5.53 -0.70 -13.26
N THR A 139 -6.29 -1.18 -14.24
CA THR A 139 -6.52 -2.63 -14.40
C THR A 139 -5.29 -3.39 -14.93
N SER A 140 -4.43 -2.71 -15.67
CA SER A 140 -3.17 -3.27 -16.20
C SER A 140 -1.98 -3.12 -15.25
N CYS A 141 -2.18 -2.64 -14.00
CA CYS A 141 -1.14 -2.56 -12.98
C CYS A 141 -0.58 -3.96 -12.65
N PRO A 142 0.75 -4.20 -12.84
CA PRO A 142 1.29 -5.55 -12.74
C PRO A 142 1.56 -6.01 -11.29
N ASP A 143 1.53 -5.11 -10.31
CA ASP A 143 2.07 -5.39 -8.97
C ASP A 143 1.10 -4.98 -7.85
N ILE A 144 1.06 -3.71 -7.47
CA ILE A 144 0.44 -3.30 -6.20
C ILE A 144 -1.08 -3.35 -6.21
N CYS A 145 -1.75 -3.09 -7.34
CA CYS A 145 -3.21 -3.09 -7.42
C CYS A 145 -3.82 -4.46 -7.12
N PRO A 146 -3.40 -5.57 -7.79
CA PRO A 146 -3.95 -6.89 -7.49
C PRO A 146 -3.62 -7.32 -6.05
N VAL A 147 -2.43 -7.00 -5.53
CA VAL A 147 -2.06 -7.36 -4.15
C VAL A 147 -2.97 -6.68 -3.12
N HIS A 148 -3.25 -5.37 -3.29
CA HIS A 148 -4.15 -4.65 -2.38
C HIS A 148 -5.58 -5.17 -2.43
N LEU A 149 -6.14 -5.37 -3.62
CA LEU A 149 -7.51 -5.85 -3.81
C LEU A 149 -7.68 -7.27 -3.27
N GLU A 150 -6.72 -8.15 -3.50
CA GLU A 150 -6.70 -9.51 -2.95
C GLU A 150 -6.64 -9.49 -1.41
N GLN A 151 -5.79 -8.64 -0.82
CA GLN A 151 -5.73 -8.50 0.63
C GLN A 151 -7.06 -8.01 1.22
N LEU A 152 -7.68 -7.01 0.61
CA LEU A 152 -8.98 -6.48 1.05
C LEU A 152 -10.07 -7.53 0.93
N SER A 153 -10.14 -8.24 -0.19
CA SER A 153 -11.08 -9.36 -0.40
C SER A 153 -10.93 -10.40 0.70
N ASN A 154 -9.71 -10.87 0.95
CA ASN A 154 -9.42 -11.88 1.97
C ASN A 154 -9.73 -11.41 3.39
N VAL A 155 -9.54 -10.14 3.69
CA VAL A 155 -9.87 -9.57 5.01
C VAL A 155 -11.38 -9.44 5.18
N LEU A 156 -12.08 -8.91 4.18
CA LEU A 156 -13.52 -8.68 4.25
C LEU A 156 -14.35 -9.98 4.30
N ALA A 157 -13.81 -11.06 3.73
CA ALA A 157 -14.41 -12.39 3.82
C ALA A 157 -14.30 -13.06 5.20
N ARG A 158 -13.53 -12.50 6.14
CA ARG A 158 -13.31 -13.10 7.47
C ARG A 158 -14.55 -13.00 8.34
N PRO A 159 -14.87 -14.05 9.14
CA PRO A 159 -15.93 -13.98 10.14
C PRO A 159 -15.68 -12.83 11.14
N GLY A 160 -16.74 -12.07 11.43
CA GLY A 160 -16.69 -10.94 12.37
C GLY A 160 -16.28 -9.60 11.76
N MET A 161 -15.99 -9.54 10.47
CA MET A 161 -15.84 -8.26 9.78
C MET A 161 -17.19 -7.54 9.68
N PRO A 162 -17.21 -6.21 9.87
CA PRO A 162 -18.42 -5.42 9.69
C PRO A 162 -18.93 -5.55 8.25
N PRO A 163 -20.25 -5.75 8.05
CA PRO A 163 -20.82 -5.95 6.70
C PRO A 163 -20.93 -4.65 5.90
N ASN A 164 -20.83 -3.48 6.55
CA ASN A 164 -21.02 -2.17 5.95
C ASN A 164 -19.70 -1.54 5.50
N ILE A 165 -18.81 -2.30 4.88
CA ILE A 165 -17.57 -1.81 4.30
C ILE A 165 -17.69 -1.85 2.78
N LYS A 166 -17.38 -0.72 2.12
CA LYS A 166 -17.37 -0.57 0.66
C LYS A 166 -15.94 -0.27 0.19
N VAL A 167 -15.48 -1.03 -0.79
CA VAL A 167 -14.23 -0.76 -1.51
C VAL A 167 -14.60 -0.07 -2.81
N LEU A 168 -14.04 1.14 -3.01
CA LEU A 168 -14.22 1.96 -4.20
C LEU A 168 -12.89 1.99 -4.94
N PHE A 169 -12.83 1.33 -6.06
CA PHE A 169 -11.70 1.36 -6.98
C PHE A 169 -11.96 2.46 -8.02
N VAL A 170 -11.10 3.46 -8.06
CA VAL A 170 -11.17 4.58 -9.01
C VAL A 170 -10.03 4.42 -10.00
N THR A 171 -10.37 4.22 -11.28
CA THR A 171 -9.30 4.11 -12.28
C THR A 171 -8.54 5.43 -12.44
N VAL A 172 -7.23 5.33 -12.68
CA VAL A 172 -6.36 6.46 -13.09
C VAL A 172 -6.01 6.41 -14.57
N ASP A 173 -6.50 5.40 -15.27
CA ASP A 173 -6.33 5.18 -16.72
C ASP A 173 -7.71 5.04 -17.40
N PRO A 174 -8.52 6.12 -17.45
CA PRO A 174 -9.88 6.02 -17.96
C PRO A 174 -9.96 5.77 -19.47
N GLU A 175 -8.88 5.96 -20.21
CA GLU A 175 -8.83 5.69 -21.64
C GLU A 175 -8.82 4.17 -21.91
N THR A 176 -8.08 3.42 -21.12
CA THR A 176 -7.95 1.95 -21.25
C THR A 176 -9.01 1.23 -20.43
N ASP A 177 -9.29 1.73 -19.22
CA ASP A 177 -10.16 1.11 -18.22
C ASP A 177 -11.63 1.47 -18.44
N THR A 178 -12.26 0.83 -19.43
CA THR A 178 -13.71 0.96 -19.63
C THR A 178 -14.49 0.35 -18.44
N PRO A 179 -15.76 0.72 -18.22
CA PRO A 179 -16.60 0.11 -17.18
C PRO A 179 -16.59 -1.43 -17.19
N ALA A 180 -16.62 -2.05 -18.37
CA ALA A 180 -16.58 -3.50 -18.52
C ALA A 180 -15.23 -4.08 -18.09
N VAL A 181 -14.12 -3.47 -18.52
CA VAL A 181 -12.75 -3.89 -18.16
C VAL A 181 -12.55 -3.80 -16.64
N ILE A 182 -12.98 -2.70 -16.02
CA ILE A 182 -12.92 -2.54 -14.56
C ILE A 182 -13.75 -3.63 -13.87
N ARG A 183 -14.96 -3.94 -14.37
CA ARG A 183 -15.81 -4.97 -13.76
C ARG A 183 -15.15 -6.34 -13.82
N ASP A 184 -14.62 -6.72 -14.99
CA ASP A 184 -13.95 -8.01 -15.19
C ASP A 184 -12.70 -8.13 -14.30
N PHE A 185 -11.94 -7.05 -14.14
CA PHE A 185 -10.80 -7.01 -13.24
C PHE A 185 -11.22 -7.20 -11.78
N LEU A 186 -12.21 -6.42 -11.30
CA LEU A 186 -12.67 -6.50 -9.90
C LEU A 186 -13.34 -7.82 -9.55
N ASN A 187 -13.99 -8.50 -10.51
CA ASN A 187 -14.61 -9.81 -10.31
C ASN A 187 -13.60 -10.90 -9.90
N GLN A 188 -12.32 -10.70 -10.18
CA GLN A 188 -11.25 -11.62 -9.73
C GLN A 188 -11.06 -11.58 -8.22
N PHE A 189 -11.47 -10.50 -7.56
CA PHE A 189 -11.28 -10.28 -6.12
C PHE A 189 -12.62 -10.32 -5.38
N SER A 190 -13.60 -9.51 -5.79
CA SER A 190 -14.94 -9.48 -5.21
C SER A 190 -15.95 -8.82 -6.14
N VAL A 191 -17.12 -9.42 -6.24
CA VAL A 191 -18.28 -8.84 -6.96
C VAL A 191 -18.84 -7.59 -6.26
N ASP A 192 -18.55 -7.44 -4.95
CA ASP A 192 -19.04 -6.32 -4.13
C ASP A 192 -18.15 -5.07 -4.23
N PHE A 193 -16.98 -5.17 -4.89
CA PHE A 193 -16.13 -4.01 -5.11
C PHE A 193 -16.74 -3.10 -6.17
N ILE A 194 -16.75 -1.81 -5.89
CA ILE A 194 -17.33 -0.77 -6.74
C ILE A 194 -16.21 -0.18 -7.59
N GLY A 195 -16.32 -0.35 -8.90
CA GLY A 195 -15.40 0.26 -9.87
C GLY A 195 -15.97 1.57 -10.39
N LEU A 196 -15.12 2.58 -10.48
CA LEU A 196 -15.48 3.94 -10.87
C LEU A 196 -14.53 4.47 -11.94
N THR A 197 -15.09 5.16 -12.93
CA THR A 197 -14.36 5.83 -14.01
C THR A 197 -15.01 7.18 -14.35
N GLY A 198 -14.39 7.95 -15.22
CA GLY A 198 -14.88 9.24 -15.68
C GLY A 198 -14.02 9.76 -16.83
N SER A 199 -14.12 11.06 -17.18
CA SER A 199 -13.14 11.65 -18.08
C SER A 199 -11.78 11.81 -17.39
N GLU A 200 -10.71 11.94 -18.14
CA GLU A 200 -9.36 12.16 -17.61
C GLU A 200 -9.32 13.36 -16.65
N GLU A 201 -9.93 14.49 -17.05
CA GLU A 201 -9.97 15.70 -16.23
C GLU A 201 -10.75 15.48 -14.92
N GLN A 202 -11.84 14.67 -14.98
CA GLN A 202 -12.59 14.32 -13.77
C GLN A 202 -11.74 13.47 -12.83
N ILE A 203 -11.02 12.49 -13.34
CA ILE A 203 -10.16 11.61 -12.53
C ILE A 203 -9.02 12.40 -11.88
N VAL A 204 -8.34 13.27 -12.64
CA VAL A 204 -7.31 14.18 -12.11
C VAL A 204 -7.86 15.07 -10.99
N GLU A 205 -9.05 15.65 -11.18
CA GLU A 205 -9.68 16.50 -10.17
C GLU A 205 -10.07 15.69 -8.91
N VAL A 206 -10.58 14.46 -9.07
CA VAL A 206 -10.89 13.58 -7.95
C VAL A 206 -9.63 13.23 -7.17
N GLN A 207 -8.52 12.88 -7.82
CA GLN A 207 -7.24 12.63 -7.16
C GLN A 207 -6.80 13.85 -6.33
N ARG A 208 -6.93 15.08 -6.86
CA ARG A 208 -6.61 16.32 -6.12
C ARG A 208 -7.51 16.50 -4.89
N GLN A 209 -8.82 16.26 -5.01
CA GLN A 209 -9.77 16.37 -3.90
C GLN A 209 -9.42 15.41 -2.75
N PHE A 210 -8.95 14.21 -3.07
CA PHE A 210 -8.47 13.24 -2.08
C PHE A 210 -7.05 13.51 -1.60
N SER A 211 -6.34 14.49 -2.16
CA SER A 211 -4.90 14.72 -1.95
C SER A 211 -4.09 13.47 -2.27
N ALA A 212 -4.53 12.73 -3.28
CA ALA A 212 -3.80 11.63 -3.87
C ALA A 212 -2.73 12.18 -4.83
N LEU A 213 -1.69 11.40 -5.06
CA LEU A 213 -0.75 11.69 -6.15
C LEU A 213 -1.50 11.56 -7.46
N VAL A 214 -1.44 12.59 -8.29
CA VAL A 214 -1.99 12.54 -9.63
C VAL A 214 -1.11 11.61 -10.45
N ALA A 215 -1.72 10.63 -11.10
CA ALA A 215 -1.02 9.75 -12.02
C ALA A 215 -0.47 10.64 -13.15
N LEU A 216 0.82 10.55 -13.37
CA LEU A 216 1.49 11.21 -14.49
C LEU A 216 1.67 10.13 -15.55
N ALA A 217 1.27 10.48 -16.78
CA ALA A 217 1.72 9.69 -17.93
C ALA A 217 3.24 9.65 -17.93
N PRO A 218 3.84 8.53 -18.32
CA PRO A 218 5.27 8.38 -18.39
C PRO A 218 5.91 9.52 -19.20
N SER A 219 7.06 10.03 -18.76
CA SER A 219 7.88 10.95 -19.53
C SER A 219 8.64 10.15 -20.60
N ASP A 220 8.72 10.66 -21.82
CA ASP A 220 9.16 9.97 -23.07
C ASP A 220 10.56 9.31 -23.03
N GLU A 221 11.26 9.23 -21.90
CA GLU A 221 12.69 8.90 -21.92
C GLU A 221 13.10 7.51 -21.38
N GLU A 222 12.27 6.79 -20.61
CA GLU A 222 12.71 5.46 -20.08
C GLU A 222 11.54 4.58 -19.58
N GLU A 223 10.62 4.08 -20.48
CA GLU A 223 9.42 3.50 -19.92
C GLU A 223 8.93 2.18 -20.47
N THR A 224 8.59 1.34 -19.49
CA THR A 224 7.64 0.26 -19.72
C THR A 224 6.23 0.86 -19.85
N PRO A 225 5.43 0.51 -20.86
CA PRO A 225 4.10 1.09 -21.11
C PRO A 225 3.08 0.95 -19.98
N ASN A 226 3.44 0.36 -18.86
CA ASN A 226 2.57 0.02 -17.73
C ASN A 226 2.95 0.71 -16.43
N ASP A 227 3.81 1.74 -16.43
CA ASP A 227 4.25 2.42 -15.19
C ASP A 227 3.58 3.78 -15.03
N LEU A 228 2.25 3.77 -14.91
CA LEU A 228 1.50 4.93 -14.42
C LEU A 228 1.80 5.10 -12.93
N GLY A 229 2.69 6.04 -12.58
CA GLY A 229 2.92 6.40 -11.19
C GLY A 229 1.62 6.84 -10.53
N HIS A 230 1.01 6.00 -9.71
CA HIS A 230 -0.23 6.31 -8.99
C HIS A 230 -0.05 6.23 -7.47
N ASP A 231 -1.01 6.81 -6.74
CA ASP A 231 -1.01 6.77 -5.28
C ASP A 231 -1.36 5.35 -4.78
N GLY A 232 -0.38 4.66 -4.22
CA GLY A 232 -0.56 3.31 -3.66
C GLY A 232 -1.28 3.28 -2.30
N ARG A 233 -1.78 4.42 -1.79
CA ARG A 233 -2.50 4.47 -0.50
C ARG A 233 -3.96 4.11 -0.68
N VAL A 234 -4.52 3.44 0.33
CA VAL A 234 -5.95 3.30 0.50
C VAL A 234 -6.46 4.36 1.49
N PHE A 235 -7.38 5.20 1.07
CA PHE A 235 -7.98 6.25 1.89
C PHE A 235 -9.20 5.71 2.61
N ALA A 236 -9.22 5.78 3.95
CA ALA A 236 -10.28 5.19 4.74
C ALA A 236 -11.17 6.25 5.39
N PHE A 237 -12.47 6.14 5.15
CA PHE A 237 -13.51 7.01 5.68
C PHE A 237 -14.50 6.21 6.50
N ALA A 238 -14.82 6.69 7.70
CA ALA A 238 -15.79 6.06 8.58
C ALA A 238 -17.26 6.35 8.13
N PRO A 239 -18.26 5.68 8.72
CA PRO A 239 -19.69 5.90 8.39
C PRO A 239 -20.15 7.35 8.55
N ASP A 240 -19.55 8.13 9.47
CA ASP A 240 -19.79 9.55 9.66
C ASP A 240 -19.28 10.44 8.50
N GLY A 241 -18.64 9.85 7.51
CA GLY A 241 -18.08 10.56 6.35
C GLY A 241 -16.68 11.13 6.56
N LEU A 242 -16.07 10.94 7.73
CA LEU A 242 -14.77 11.52 8.04
C LEU A 242 -13.64 10.51 7.84
N GLY A 243 -12.63 10.91 7.07
CA GLY A 243 -11.36 10.20 6.95
C GLY A 243 -10.44 10.56 8.10
N ARG A 244 -9.88 9.53 8.75
CA ARG A 244 -8.98 9.66 9.88
C ARG A 244 -7.64 9.00 9.68
N THR A 245 -7.57 8.07 8.76
CA THR A 245 -6.37 7.29 8.48
C THR A 245 -6.27 6.93 7.00
N GLN A 246 -5.05 6.66 6.58
CA GLN A 246 -4.69 6.17 5.24
C GLN A 246 -3.77 4.98 5.41
N TYR A 247 -3.80 4.07 4.46
CA TYR A 247 -3.01 2.85 4.50
C TYR A 247 -2.07 2.81 3.31
N PRO A 248 -0.77 3.07 3.50
CA PRO A 248 0.23 2.99 2.43
C PRO A 248 0.48 1.55 2.00
N HIS A 249 0.99 1.36 0.80
CA HIS A 249 1.56 0.08 0.40
C HIS A 249 2.98 -0.08 0.97
N PRO A 250 3.38 -1.27 1.49
CA PRO A 250 2.54 -2.45 1.77
C PRO A 250 1.83 -2.37 3.13
N THR A 251 0.53 -2.61 3.14
CA THR A 251 -0.24 -2.74 4.39
C THR A 251 -0.54 -4.20 4.70
N ARG A 252 -0.28 -4.64 5.93
CA ARG A 252 -0.51 -6.02 6.34
C ARG A 252 -1.99 -6.31 6.59
N GLN A 253 -2.45 -7.52 6.28
CA GLN A 253 -3.83 -7.94 6.57
C GLN A 253 -4.23 -7.79 8.05
N THR A 254 -3.29 -7.97 8.98
CA THR A 254 -3.52 -7.78 10.42
C THR A 254 -3.87 -6.33 10.78
N THR A 255 -3.33 -5.36 10.05
CA THR A 255 -3.68 -3.94 10.17
C THR A 255 -5.13 -3.71 9.82
N TRP A 256 -5.58 -4.19 8.66
CA TRP A 256 -6.97 -4.12 8.21
C TRP A 256 -7.94 -4.78 9.19
N THR A 257 -7.62 -6.01 9.62
CA THR A 257 -8.45 -6.79 10.56
C THR A 257 -8.65 -6.05 11.89
N ARG A 258 -7.65 -5.31 12.37
CA ARG A 258 -7.71 -4.57 13.61
C ARG A 258 -8.43 -3.23 13.49
N ASP A 259 -8.19 -2.50 12.40
CA ASP A 259 -8.63 -1.11 12.26
C ASP A 259 -10.04 -0.98 11.66
N LEU A 260 -10.44 -1.86 10.74
CA LEU A 260 -11.75 -1.77 10.09
C LEU A 260 -12.94 -1.85 11.06
N PRO A 261 -12.95 -2.75 12.08
CA PRO A 261 -14.01 -2.73 13.09
C PRO A 261 -14.08 -1.44 13.89
N LYS A 262 -12.93 -0.81 14.19
CA LYS A 262 -12.88 0.48 14.89
C LYS A 262 -13.48 1.59 14.03
N LEU A 263 -13.13 1.65 12.74
CA LEU A 263 -13.70 2.61 11.80
C LEU A 263 -15.22 2.43 11.67
N ALA A 264 -15.70 1.19 11.58
CA ALA A 264 -17.11 0.88 11.44
C ALA A 264 -17.96 1.22 12.68
N ALA A 265 -17.34 1.34 13.85
CA ALA A 265 -18.00 1.73 15.10
C ALA A 265 -18.26 3.25 15.21
N LEU A 266 -17.64 4.06 14.35
CA LEU A 266 -17.84 5.51 14.33
C LEU A 266 -19.14 5.86 13.58
N ARG A 267 -19.95 6.74 14.15
CA ARG A 267 -21.26 7.15 13.63
C ARG A 267 -21.37 8.65 13.53
#